data_cac00f83283c23a1f260545bf7f650c7
#
_entry.id   cac00f83283c23a1f260545bf7f650c7
#
_cell.length_a   1.000
_cell.length_b   1.000
_cell.length_c   1.000
_cell.angle_alpha   90.00
_cell.angle_beta   90.00
_cell.angle_gamma   90.00
#
_symmetry.space_group_name_H-M   'P 1'
#
loop_
_entity.id
_entity.type
_entity.pdbx_description
1 polymer ?
#
loop_
_entity_poly.entity_id
_entity_poly.type
_entity_poly.pdbx_seq_one_letter_code
_entity_poly.pdbx_strand_id
1 'polypeptide(L)'
;MEKIDKVTVIGIAGGTGSGKTTVVKKLVEVLPPHYVAVVPLDSYYNDTSHMTEEERHQINFDHPSAFDWKLLHQQLADLRAGKAIEQPTYSYIKCNREPETIHVEPKPVVIIEGIMTLVDKKLRSLMDLKVFVDTDADERLIRNIQRDTIDRGRTVSMVVDRYLKVLKPMHEQFIEPTKRYADIIIPQGGENEKGISILCRYVEGLVEK
;
A
#
# COMPACT_ATOMS: atom_id res chain seq x y z
N MET A 1 15.94 16.65 -18.87
CA MET A 1 14.87 16.24 -17.94
C MET A 1 13.82 17.31 -17.98
N GLU A 2 12.60 17.00 -18.40
CA GLU A 2 11.48 17.94 -18.29
C GLU A 2 11.24 18.23 -16.80
N LYS A 3 11.03 19.51 -16.50
CA LYS A 3 10.77 19.95 -15.13
C LYS A 3 9.36 19.45 -14.73
N ILE A 4 9.29 18.60 -13.72
CA ILE A 4 8.01 18.15 -13.16
C ILE A 4 7.41 19.35 -12.41
N ASP A 5 6.41 20.00 -12.98
CA ASP A 5 5.80 21.19 -12.39
C ASP A 5 4.96 20.84 -11.14
N LYS A 6 4.38 19.65 -11.09
CA LYS A 6 3.61 19.17 -9.94
C LYS A 6 3.62 17.64 -9.87
N VAL A 7 3.96 17.10 -8.71
CA VAL A 7 3.81 15.65 -8.41
C VAL A 7 2.44 15.41 -7.83
N THR A 8 1.65 14.55 -8.47
CA THR A 8 0.35 14.09 -7.97
C THR A 8 0.53 12.83 -7.12
N VAL A 9 0.07 12.87 -5.90
CA VAL A 9 0.17 11.73 -4.96
C VAL A 9 -1.19 11.06 -4.83
N ILE A 10 -1.22 9.75 -5.10
CA ILE A 10 -2.41 8.90 -5.00
C ILE A 10 -2.21 7.89 -3.88
N GLY A 11 -3.08 7.90 -2.88
CA GLY A 11 -3.10 6.89 -1.83
C GLY A 11 -4.11 5.80 -2.14
N ILE A 12 -3.70 4.53 -2.13
CA ILE A 12 -4.58 3.37 -2.35
C ILE A 12 -4.57 2.49 -1.10
N ALA A 13 -5.69 2.52 -0.38
CA ALA A 13 -5.93 1.74 0.84
C ALA A 13 -6.95 0.62 0.61
N GLY A 14 -7.11 -0.22 1.61
CA GLY A 14 -8.09 -1.32 1.64
C GLY A 14 -7.54 -2.52 2.40
N GLY A 15 -8.40 -3.42 2.83
CA GLY A 15 -8.01 -4.60 3.62
C GLY A 15 -7.04 -5.54 2.88
N THR A 16 -6.34 -6.38 3.63
CA THR A 16 -5.57 -7.46 3.00
C THR A 16 -6.52 -8.36 2.18
N GLY A 17 -6.10 -8.75 0.98
CA GLY A 17 -6.93 -9.51 0.04
C GLY A 17 -7.99 -8.68 -0.71
N SER A 18 -8.07 -7.36 -0.53
CA SER A 18 -9.08 -6.52 -1.22
C SER A 18 -8.81 -6.30 -2.71
N GLY A 19 -7.63 -6.62 -3.23
CA GLY A 19 -7.29 -6.40 -4.63
C GLY A 19 -6.61 -5.05 -4.93
N LYS A 20 -6.07 -4.35 -3.92
CA LYS A 20 -5.29 -3.11 -4.11
C LYS A 20 -4.22 -3.23 -5.17
N THR A 21 -3.38 -4.24 -5.07
CA THR A 21 -2.28 -4.49 -6.01
C THR A 21 -2.78 -4.67 -7.45
N THR A 22 -3.96 -5.26 -7.64
CA THR A 22 -4.59 -5.37 -8.96
C THR A 22 -4.99 -3.99 -9.49
N VAL A 23 -5.59 -3.15 -8.64
CA VAL A 23 -5.93 -1.77 -8.99
C VAL A 23 -4.68 -0.97 -9.36
N VAL A 24 -3.61 -1.07 -8.55
CA VAL A 24 -2.34 -0.39 -8.83
C VAL A 24 -1.74 -0.85 -10.16
N LYS A 25 -1.71 -2.16 -10.43
CA LYS A 25 -1.20 -2.71 -11.70
C LYS A 25 -1.96 -2.13 -12.89
N LYS A 26 -3.30 -2.12 -12.84
CA LYS A 26 -4.14 -1.57 -13.92
C LYS A 26 -3.90 -0.06 -14.11
N LEU A 27 -3.67 0.71 -13.04
CA LEU A 27 -3.29 2.12 -13.14
C LEU A 27 -1.93 2.31 -13.79
N VAL A 28 -0.94 1.50 -13.43
CA VAL A 28 0.40 1.57 -14.01
C VAL A 28 0.40 1.17 -15.49
N GLU A 29 -0.45 0.22 -15.88
CA GLU A 29 -0.56 -0.26 -17.27
C GLU A 29 -1.11 0.80 -18.24
N VAL A 30 -1.98 1.69 -17.79
CA VAL A 30 -2.57 2.75 -18.65
C VAL A 30 -1.70 4.01 -18.70
N LEU A 31 -0.83 4.21 -17.74
CA LEU A 31 0.05 5.37 -17.70
C LEU A 31 1.40 5.08 -18.35
N PRO A 32 2.03 6.07 -19.02
CA PRO A 32 3.36 5.86 -19.56
C PRO A 32 4.36 5.44 -18.45
N PRO A 33 5.26 4.49 -18.69
CA PRO A 33 6.14 3.94 -17.63
C PRO A 33 7.02 4.95 -16.91
N HIS A 34 7.34 6.07 -17.57
CA HIS A 34 8.14 7.15 -17.00
C HIS A 34 7.31 8.16 -16.17
N TYR A 35 5.98 8.00 -16.12
CA TYR A 35 5.07 8.90 -15.38
C TYR A 35 4.75 8.44 -13.97
N VAL A 36 4.97 7.19 -13.63
CA VAL A 36 4.51 6.60 -12.35
C VAL A 36 5.65 6.06 -11.52
N ALA A 37 5.68 6.42 -10.24
CA ALA A 37 6.43 5.72 -9.21
C ALA A 37 5.44 5.05 -8.23
N VAL A 38 5.67 3.78 -7.91
CA VAL A 38 4.88 3.05 -6.90
C VAL A 38 5.70 2.90 -5.64
N VAL A 39 5.15 3.34 -4.53
CA VAL A 39 5.75 3.28 -3.20
C VAL A 39 4.90 2.38 -2.31
N PRO A 40 5.26 1.09 -2.16
CA PRO A 40 4.55 0.18 -1.26
C PRO A 40 4.76 0.60 0.19
N LEU A 41 3.67 0.75 0.94
CA LEU A 41 3.74 1.05 2.37
C LEU A 41 4.49 -0.04 3.16
N ASP A 42 4.36 -1.29 2.73
CA ASP A 42 5.02 -2.43 3.38
C ASP A 42 6.56 -2.35 3.35
N SER A 43 7.15 -1.57 2.43
CA SER A 43 8.58 -1.25 2.45
C SER A 43 8.99 -0.45 3.69
N TYR A 44 8.05 0.21 4.34
CA TYR A 44 8.30 1.11 5.48
C TYR A 44 7.98 0.50 6.85
N TYR A 45 7.91 -0.82 6.98
CA TYR A 45 7.95 -1.41 8.32
C TYR A 45 9.22 -0.99 9.05
N ASN A 46 9.14 -0.85 10.36
CA ASN A 46 10.27 -0.46 11.19
C ASN A 46 11.46 -1.43 11.00
N ASP A 47 12.68 -0.89 11.11
CA ASP A 47 13.87 -1.71 11.20
C ASP A 47 13.93 -2.41 12.57
N THR A 48 13.92 -3.71 12.53
CA THR A 48 13.95 -4.61 13.71
C THR A 48 15.23 -5.42 13.81
N SER A 49 16.32 -4.95 13.17
CA SER A 49 17.62 -5.63 13.14
C SER A 49 18.21 -5.86 14.54
N HIS A 50 17.78 -5.07 15.54
CA HIS A 50 18.19 -5.21 16.94
C HIS A 50 17.45 -6.34 17.69
N MET A 51 16.42 -6.93 17.09
CA MET A 51 15.60 -8.01 17.69
C MET A 51 16.04 -9.37 17.17
N THR A 52 15.80 -10.43 17.97
CA THR A 52 15.96 -11.82 17.51
C THR A 52 14.89 -12.18 16.46
N GLU A 53 15.11 -13.27 15.74
CA GLU A 53 14.17 -13.75 14.75
C GLU A 53 12.82 -14.14 15.38
N GLU A 54 12.87 -14.78 16.54
CA GLU A 54 11.68 -15.17 17.31
C GLU A 54 10.86 -13.95 17.75
N GLU A 55 11.50 -12.90 18.21
CA GLU A 55 10.83 -11.64 18.58
C GLU A 55 10.18 -10.96 17.38
N ARG A 56 10.86 -10.94 16.23
CA ARG A 56 10.34 -10.36 14.99
C ARG A 56 9.08 -11.06 14.51
N HIS A 57 9.03 -12.39 14.62
CA HIS A 57 7.85 -13.18 14.24
C HIS A 57 6.63 -12.92 15.14
N GLN A 58 6.80 -12.30 16.32
CA GLN A 58 5.70 -11.93 17.21
C GLN A 58 5.16 -10.52 16.95
N ILE A 59 5.81 -9.74 16.08
CA ILE A 59 5.36 -8.37 15.77
C ILE A 59 4.02 -8.41 15.02
N ASN A 60 3.09 -7.55 15.47
CA ASN A 60 1.86 -7.32 14.74
C ASN A 60 2.07 -6.30 13.61
N PHE A 61 2.41 -6.79 12.42
CA PHE A 61 2.62 -5.96 11.23
C PHE A 61 1.33 -5.33 10.68
N ASP A 62 0.18 -5.72 11.18
CA ASP A 62 -1.11 -5.12 10.83
C ASP A 62 -1.55 -4.01 11.82
N HIS A 63 -0.63 -3.56 12.70
CA HIS A 63 -0.84 -2.44 13.62
C HIS A 63 -0.11 -1.18 13.12
N PRO A 64 -0.67 0.04 13.27
CA PRO A 64 -0.03 1.28 12.80
C PRO A 64 1.37 1.54 13.37
N SER A 65 1.68 1.06 14.58
CA SER A 65 3.02 1.21 15.18
C SER A 65 4.11 0.39 14.50
N ALA A 66 3.75 -0.52 13.59
CA ALA A 66 4.73 -1.31 12.85
C ALA A 66 5.47 -0.50 11.76
N PHE A 67 4.99 0.69 11.42
CA PHE A 67 5.51 1.49 10.31
C PHE A 67 6.39 2.65 10.75
N ASP A 68 7.45 2.91 10.00
CA ASP A 68 8.28 4.10 10.09
C ASP A 68 7.64 5.27 9.34
N TRP A 69 6.61 5.84 9.97
CA TRP A 69 5.90 7.00 9.42
C TRP A 69 6.81 8.19 9.19
N LYS A 70 7.86 8.37 10.01
CA LYS A 70 8.79 9.49 9.89
C LYS A 70 9.56 9.42 8.58
N LEU A 71 10.12 8.26 8.26
CA LEU A 71 10.85 8.06 7.01
C LEU A 71 9.92 8.19 5.80
N LEU A 72 8.73 7.57 5.84
CA LEU A 72 7.75 7.67 4.76
C LEU A 72 7.33 9.12 4.49
N HIS A 73 7.03 9.91 5.52
CA HIS A 73 6.67 11.32 5.36
C HIS A 73 7.80 12.12 4.72
N GLN A 74 9.04 11.89 5.16
CA GLN A 74 10.22 12.57 4.62
C GLN A 74 10.41 12.24 3.14
N GLN A 75 10.41 10.96 2.80
CA GLN A 75 10.65 10.52 1.43
C GLN A 75 9.53 10.94 0.47
N LEU A 76 8.27 10.92 0.92
CA LEU A 76 7.17 11.42 0.11
C LEU A 76 7.28 12.94 -0.13
N ALA A 77 7.68 13.70 0.89
CA ALA A 77 7.92 15.14 0.73
C ALA A 77 9.08 15.41 -0.23
N ASP A 78 10.14 14.59 -0.21
CA ASP A 78 11.27 14.70 -1.14
C ASP A 78 10.83 14.40 -2.58
N LEU A 79 10.06 13.32 -2.83
CA LEU A 79 9.49 13.04 -4.15
C LEU A 79 8.62 14.21 -4.66
N ARG A 80 7.78 14.78 -3.79
CA ARG A 80 6.96 15.96 -4.16
C ARG A 80 7.79 17.20 -4.46
N ALA A 81 8.96 17.31 -3.86
CA ALA A 81 9.92 18.39 -4.12
C ALA A 81 10.84 18.12 -5.34
N GLY A 82 10.58 17.05 -6.10
CA GLY A 82 11.38 16.68 -7.25
C GLY A 82 12.72 16.04 -6.90
N LYS A 83 12.87 15.48 -5.70
CA LYS A 83 14.08 14.80 -5.26
C LYS A 83 13.88 13.28 -5.29
N ALA A 84 14.89 12.56 -5.74
CA ALA A 84 14.94 11.10 -5.66
C ALA A 84 15.04 10.63 -4.20
N ILE A 85 14.59 9.42 -3.95
CA ILE A 85 14.64 8.76 -2.64
C ILE A 85 15.31 7.40 -2.72
N GLU A 86 15.82 6.94 -1.60
CA GLU A 86 16.27 5.55 -1.38
C GLU A 86 15.19 4.80 -0.60
N GLN A 87 14.24 4.21 -1.34
CA GLN A 87 13.14 3.45 -0.75
C GLN A 87 13.68 2.20 -0.05
N PRO A 88 13.35 1.94 1.23
CA PRO A 88 13.76 0.70 1.89
C PRO A 88 13.13 -0.51 1.21
N THR A 89 13.78 -1.67 1.33
CA THR A 89 13.23 -2.96 0.98
C THR A 89 12.94 -3.79 2.22
N TYR A 90 11.99 -4.70 2.13
CA TYR A 90 11.52 -5.50 3.25
C TYR A 90 11.40 -6.98 2.90
N SER A 91 11.93 -7.83 3.76
CA SER A 91 11.81 -9.28 3.65
C SER A 91 10.69 -9.81 4.53
N TYR A 92 9.65 -10.36 3.92
CA TYR A 92 8.58 -11.05 4.64
C TYR A 92 9.03 -12.37 5.28
N ILE A 93 10.14 -12.95 4.81
CA ILE A 93 10.71 -14.19 5.37
C ILE A 93 11.46 -13.85 6.65
N LYS A 94 12.34 -12.83 6.60
CA LYS A 94 13.13 -12.40 7.75
C LYS A 94 12.37 -11.50 8.72
N CYS A 95 11.17 -11.05 8.33
CA CYS A 95 10.37 -10.06 9.06
C CYS A 95 11.19 -8.80 9.42
N ASN A 96 12.02 -8.33 8.47
CA ASN A 96 12.89 -7.17 8.68
C ASN A 96 13.18 -6.42 7.38
N ARG A 97 13.66 -5.18 7.52
CA ARG A 97 14.26 -4.45 6.39
C ARG A 97 15.51 -5.14 5.91
N GLU A 98 15.74 -5.09 4.60
CA GLU A 98 17.02 -5.50 4.00
C GLU A 98 17.97 -4.29 3.95
N PRO A 99 19.29 -4.53 3.88
CA PRO A 99 20.28 -3.46 3.74
C PRO A 99 20.15 -2.68 2.42
N GLU A 100 19.63 -3.34 1.37
CA GLU A 100 19.49 -2.79 0.04
C GLU A 100 18.29 -1.84 -0.02
N THR A 101 18.45 -0.74 -0.77
CA THR A 101 17.38 0.20 -1.09
C THR A 101 17.07 0.19 -2.58
N ILE A 102 15.93 0.73 -2.94
CA ILE A 102 15.56 0.96 -4.34
C ILE A 102 15.61 2.47 -4.59
N HIS A 103 16.44 2.87 -5.56
CA HIS A 103 16.47 4.26 -6.01
C HIS A 103 15.18 4.59 -6.77
N VAL A 104 14.42 5.56 -6.30
CA VAL A 104 13.16 5.99 -6.91
C VAL A 104 13.27 7.45 -7.31
N GLU A 105 13.28 7.69 -8.62
CA GLU A 105 13.22 9.02 -9.18
C GLU A 105 11.84 9.66 -9.01
N PRO A 106 11.75 10.98 -8.82
CA PRO A 106 10.47 11.67 -8.82
C PRO A 106 9.78 11.50 -10.17
N LYS A 107 8.48 11.23 -10.12
CA LYS A 107 7.62 11.05 -11.30
C LYS A 107 6.39 11.95 -11.17
N PRO A 108 5.72 12.31 -12.29
CA PRO A 108 4.49 13.10 -12.26
C PRO A 108 3.40 12.49 -11.36
N VAL A 109 3.33 11.16 -11.26
CA VAL A 109 2.41 10.44 -10.38
C VAL A 109 3.19 9.56 -9.41
N VAL A 110 2.88 9.68 -8.12
CA VAL A 110 3.38 8.79 -7.06
C VAL A 110 2.19 8.05 -6.46
N ILE A 111 2.18 6.74 -6.54
CA ILE A 111 1.15 5.87 -5.95
C ILE A 111 1.71 5.29 -4.66
N ILE A 112 1.07 5.58 -3.52
CA ILE A 112 1.34 4.90 -2.26
C ILE A 112 0.24 3.87 -2.04
N GLU A 113 0.62 2.60 -1.88
CA GLU A 113 -0.34 1.52 -1.66
C GLU A 113 -0.04 0.72 -0.40
N GLY A 114 -1.09 0.32 0.30
CA GLY A 114 -0.96 -0.53 1.49
C GLY A 114 -2.21 -0.52 2.35
N ILE A 115 -2.27 -1.45 3.29
CA ILE A 115 -3.45 -1.61 4.17
C ILE A 115 -3.66 -0.38 5.08
N MET A 116 -2.58 0.29 5.50
CA MET A 116 -2.60 1.42 6.43
C MET A 116 -2.44 2.79 5.76
N THR A 117 -2.49 2.84 4.42
CA THR A 117 -2.21 4.07 3.64
C THR A 117 -3.06 5.27 4.06
N LEU A 118 -4.30 5.05 4.47
CA LEU A 118 -5.19 6.13 4.94
C LEU A 118 -5.30 6.25 6.47
N VAL A 119 -4.48 5.54 7.25
CA VAL A 119 -4.53 5.60 8.73
C VAL A 119 -3.86 6.86 9.26
N ASP A 120 -2.70 7.21 8.74
CA ASP A 120 -1.94 8.36 9.22
C ASP A 120 -2.47 9.69 8.67
N LYS A 121 -2.77 10.64 9.56
CA LYS A 121 -3.36 11.95 9.18
C LYS A 121 -2.40 12.79 8.35
N LYS A 122 -1.10 12.78 8.69
CA LYS A 122 -0.11 13.58 7.99
C LYS A 122 0.12 13.02 6.58
N LEU A 123 0.16 11.69 6.44
CA LEU A 123 0.26 11.04 5.15
C LEU A 123 -0.95 11.39 4.25
N ARG A 124 -2.18 11.33 4.80
CA ARG A 124 -3.38 11.74 4.06
C ARG A 124 -3.33 13.18 3.56
N SER A 125 -2.73 14.10 4.32
CA SER A 125 -2.61 15.51 3.91
C SER A 125 -1.63 15.74 2.75
N LEU A 126 -0.81 14.76 2.44
CA LEU A 126 0.13 14.79 1.32
C LEU A 126 -0.48 14.19 0.04
N MET A 127 -1.67 13.59 0.10
CA MET A 127 -2.33 12.93 -1.01
C MET A 127 -3.29 13.88 -1.73
N ASP A 128 -3.21 13.90 -3.05
CA ASP A 128 -4.13 14.63 -3.93
C ASP A 128 -5.38 13.80 -4.24
N LEU A 129 -5.27 12.46 -4.22
CA LEU A 129 -6.38 11.53 -4.38
C LEU A 129 -6.25 10.37 -3.40
N LYS A 130 -7.35 10.03 -2.73
CA LYS A 130 -7.44 8.92 -1.78
C LYS A 130 -8.46 7.90 -2.27
N VAL A 131 -8.01 6.68 -2.51
CA VAL A 131 -8.82 5.57 -3.00
C VAL A 131 -8.90 4.48 -1.93
N PHE A 132 -10.10 3.98 -1.67
CA PHE A 132 -10.30 2.81 -0.82
C PHE A 132 -10.82 1.65 -1.69
N VAL A 133 -10.08 0.55 -1.71
CA VAL A 133 -10.46 -0.68 -2.41
C VAL A 133 -11.23 -1.57 -1.45
N ASP A 134 -12.52 -1.66 -1.68
CA ASP A 134 -13.49 -2.33 -0.82
C ASP A 134 -13.84 -3.72 -1.35
N THR A 135 -13.83 -4.71 -0.47
CA THR A 135 -14.17 -6.10 -0.80
C THR A 135 -14.65 -6.77 0.47
N ASP A 136 -15.68 -7.57 0.36
CA ASP A 136 -16.31 -8.25 1.48
C ASP A 136 -15.34 -9.14 2.25
N ALA A 137 -15.58 -9.30 3.53
CA ALA A 137 -14.63 -9.94 4.46
C ALA A 137 -14.39 -11.42 4.14
N ASP A 138 -15.41 -12.14 3.69
CA ASP A 138 -15.34 -13.53 3.26
C ASP A 138 -14.51 -13.70 1.97
N GLU A 139 -14.73 -12.84 0.97
CA GLU A 139 -13.93 -12.79 -0.25
C GLU A 139 -12.45 -12.53 0.06
N ARG A 140 -12.17 -11.56 0.94
CA ARG A 140 -10.81 -11.25 1.36
C ARG A 140 -10.16 -12.43 2.10
N LEU A 141 -10.92 -13.14 2.94
CA LEU A 141 -10.43 -14.33 3.64
C LEU A 141 -10.10 -15.45 2.67
N ILE A 142 -10.98 -15.73 1.70
CA ILE A 142 -10.75 -16.75 0.68
C ILE A 142 -9.47 -16.44 -0.10
N ARG A 143 -9.29 -15.20 -0.57
CA ARG A 143 -8.09 -14.76 -1.28
C ARG A 143 -6.82 -14.86 -0.42
N ASN A 144 -6.93 -14.56 0.87
CA ASN A 144 -5.81 -14.72 1.81
C ASN A 144 -5.43 -16.18 2.00
N ILE A 145 -6.42 -17.10 2.12
CA ILE A 145 -6.16 -18.53 2.22
C ILE A 145 -5.42 -19.03 0.97
N GLN A 146 -5.94 -18.72 -0.21
CA GLN A 146 -5.31 -19.10 -1.48
C GLN A 146 -3.88 -18.61 -1.60
N ARG A 147 -3.65 -17.30 -1.43
CA ARG A 147 -2.32 -16.70 -1.51
C ARG A 147 -1.35 -17.27 -0.49
N ASP A 148 -1.75 -17.33 0.78
CA ASP A 148 -0.83 -17.68 1.86
C ASP A 148 -0.51 -19.18 1.89
N THR A 149 -1.40 -20.02 1.36
CA THR A 149 -1.10 -21.46 1.20
C THR A 149 -0.18 -21.72 0.01
N ILE A 150 -0.34 -21.02 -1.09
CA ILE A 150 0.46 -21.21 -2.32
C ILE A 150 1.82 -20.51 -2.19
N ASP A 151 1.82 -19.21 -1.84
CA ASP A 151 3.00 -18.36 -1.96
C ASP A 151 3.85 -18.32 -0.68
N ARG A 152 3.24 -18.63 0.49
CA ARG A 152 3.88 -18.48 1.81
C ARG A 152 3.99 -19.78 2.61
N GLY A 153 3.58 -20.90 2.03
CA GLY A 153 3.68 -22.22 2.65
C GLY A 153 2.89 -22.41 3.95
N ARG A 154 1.88 -21.58 4.21
CA ARG A 154 1.04 -21.66 5.41
C ARG A 154 -0.05 -22.70 5.25
N THR A 155 -0.45 -23.34 6.35
CA THR A 155 -1.65 -24.18 6.36
C THR A 155 -2.91 -23.32 6.43
N VAL A 156 -4.05 -23.85 5.98
CA VAL A 156 -5.36 -23.17 6.09
C VAL A 156 -5.66 -22.80 7.55
N SER A 157 -5.38 -23.70 8.49
CA SER A 157 -5.58 -23.45 9.94
C SER A 157 -4.76 -22.25 10.40
N MET A 158 -3.49 -22.15 10.02
CA MET A 158 -2.63 -20.99 10.37
C MET A 158 -3.18 -19.68 9.81
N VAL A 159 -3.70 -19.69 8.59
CA VAL A 159 -4.28 -18.48 7.96
C VAL A 159 -5.56 -18.06 8.68
N VAL A 160 -6.45 -19.03 8.99
CA VAL A 160 -7.71 -18.76 9.72
C VAL A 160 -7.42 -18.25 11.13
N ASP A 161 -6.51 -18.88 11.85
CA ASP A 161 -6.10 -18.43 13.19
C ASP A 161 -5.54 -17.00 13.18
N ARG A 162 -4.65 -16.71 12.24
CA ARG A 162 -4.13 -15.35 12.07
C ARG A 162 -5.23 -14.34 11.71
N TYR A 163 -6.15 -14.74 10.83
CA TYR A 163 -7.28 -13.88 10.46
C TYR A 163 -8.11 -13.51 11.68
N LEU A 164 -8.50 -14.48 12.50
CA LEU A 164 -9.33 -14.24 13.68
C LEU A 164 -8.61 -13.44 14.77
N LYS A 165 -7.32 -13.74 15.01
CA LYS A 165 -6.54 -13.15 16.11
C LYS A 165 -5.93 -11.78 15.77
N VAL A 166 -5.63 -11.53 14.48
CA VAL A 166 -4.86 -10.35 14.06
C VAL A 166 -5.58 -9.57 12.96
N LEU A 167 -5.78 -10.18 11.77
CA LEU A 167 -6.18 -9.43 10.59
C LEU A 167 -7.56 -8.79 10.75
N LYS A 168 -8.54 -9.54 11.26
CA LYS A 168 -9.91 -9.04 11.46
C LYS A 168 -9.97 -7.91 12.50
N PRO A 169 -9.43 -8.05 13.73
CA PRO A 169 -9.42 -6.96 14.71
C PRO A 169 -8.69 -5.71 14.21
N MET A 170 -7.54 -5.87 13.56
CA MET A 170 -6.79 -4.72 13.03
C MET A 170 -7.51 -4.04 11.87
N HIS A 171 -8.18 -4.81 11.02
CA HIS A 171 -9.02 -4.26 9.96
C HIS A 171 -10.17 -3.42 10.52
N GLU A 172 -10.93 -3.97 11.46
CA GLU A 172 -12.07 -3.29 12.08
C GLU A 172 -11.66 -2.04 12.86
N GLN A 173 -10.51 -2.09 13.54
CA GLN A 173 -10.04 -0.99 14.38
C GLN A 173 -9.37 0.12 13.57
N PHE A 174 -8.54 -0.20 12.58
CA PHE A 174 -7.67 0.78 11.94
C PHE A 174 -7.96 0.99 10.46
N ILE A 175 -8.30 -0.06 9.69
CA ILE A 175 -8.39 0.03 8.24
C ILE A 175 -9.79 0.47 7.80
N GLU A 176 -10.83 -0.26 8.18
CA GLU A 176 -12.22 0.01 7.79
C GLU A 176 -12.67 1.44 8.15
N PRO A 177 -12.35 2.00 9.35
CA PRO A 177 -12.73 3.36 9.67
C PRO A 177 -12.12 4.43 8.74
N THR A 178 -11.06 4.11 8.00
CA THR A 178 -10.41 5.05 7.08
C THR A 178 -11.15 5.22 5.76
N LYS A 179 -12.05 4.32 5.43
CA LYS A 179 -12.90 4.38 4.24
C LYS A 179 -13.61 5.73 4.10
N ARG A 180 -14.01 6.35 5.21
CA ARG A 180 -14.62 7.69 5.22
C ARG A 180 -13.70 8.83 4.77
N TYR A 181 -12.40 8.59 4.67
CA TYR A 181 -11.43 9.59 4.19
C TYR A 181 -11.12 9.44 2.70
N ALA A 182 -11.64 8.39 2.06
CA ALA A 182 -11.45 8.17 0.66
C ALA A 182 -12.28 9.14 -0.17
N ASP A 183 -11.69 9.64 -1.25
CA ASP A 183 -12.39 10.44 -2.27
C ASP A 183 -13.14 9.52 -3.22
N ILE A 184 -12.62 8.28 -3.44
CA ILE A 184 -13.22 7.24 -4.29
C ILE A 184 -13.18 5.91 -3.54
N ILE A 185 -14.31 5.17 -3.56
CA ILE A 185 -14.39 3.80 -3.08
C ILE A 185 -14.62 2.89 -4.30
N ILE A 186 -13.77 1.87 -4.46
CA ILE A 186 -13.91 0.86 -5.52
C ILE A 186 -14.46 -0.42 -4.87
N PRO A 187 -15.76 -0.70 -5.01
CA PRO A 187 -16.35 -1.93 -4.52
C PRO A 187 -15.88 -3.14 -5.34
N GLN A 188 -15.95 -4.34 -4.76
CA GLN A 188 -15.53 -5.61 -5.37
C GLN A 188 -14.02 -5.69 -5.71
N GLY A 189 -13.25 -4.72 -5.27
CA GLY A 189 -11.80 -4.73 -5.39
C GLY A 189 -11.30 -4.72 -6.84
N GLY A 190 -10.30 -5.55 -7.10
CA GLY A 190 -9.64 -5.64 -8.41
C GLY A 190 -10.50 -6.21 -9.54
N GLU A 191 -11.69 -6.75 -9.24
CA GLU A 191 -12.63 -7.31 -10.22
C GLU A 191 -13.60 -6.26 -10.78
N ASN A 192 -13.70 -5.10 -10.17
CA ASN A 192 -14.53 -4.00 -10.65
C ASN A 192 -13.87 -3.27 -11.84
N GLU A 193 -13.92 -3.88 -13.01
CA GLU A 193 -13.29 -3.31 -14.22
C GLU A 193 -13.81 -1.93 -14.57
N LYS A 194 -15.13 -1.67 -14.39
CA LYS A 194 -15.73 -0.37 -14.68
C LYS A 194 -15.26 0.71 -13.73
N GLY A 195 -15.26 0.43 -12.42
CA GLY A 195 -14.76 1.36 -11.40
C GLY A 195 -13.28 1.68 -11.60
N ILE A 196 -12.48 0.67 -11.90
CA ILE A 196 -11.06 0.84 -12.19
C ILE A 196 -10.85 1.65 -13.49
N SER A 197 -11.61 1.37 -14.54
CA SER A 197 -11.51 2.13 -15.80
C SER A 197 -11.85 3.62 -15.61
N ILE A 198 -12.82 3.96 -14.76
CA ILE A 198 -13.14 5.35 -14.42
C ILE A 198 -11.96 6.00 -13.67
N LEU A 199 -11.38 5.29 -12.69
CA LEU A 199 -10.21 5.76 -11.96
C LEU A 199 -9.01 5.98 -12.90
N CYS A 200 -8.75 5.05 -13.81
CA CYS A 200 -7.68 5.16 -14.80
C CYS A 200 -7.83 6.42 -15.66
N ARG A 201 -9.00 6.65 -16.23
CA ARG A 201 -9.28 7.85 -17.05
C ARG A 201 -9.12 9.15 -16.26
N TYR A 202 -9.54 9.16 -14.99
CA TYR A 202 -9.34 10.30 -14.12
C TYR A 202 -7.85 10.59 -13.90
N VAL A 203 -7.05 9.57 -13.64
CA VAL A 203 -5.61 9.71 -13.42
C VAL A 203 -4.88 10.10 -14.70
N GLU A 204 -5.24 9.54 -15.87
CA GLU A 204 -4.74 9.97 -17.18
C GLU A 204 -4.97 11.47 -17.40
N GLY A 205 -6.18 11.95 -17.15
CA GLY A 205 -6.51 13.37 -17.27
C GLY A 205 -5.82 14.30 -16.27
N LEU A 206 -5.20 13.77 -15.19
CA LEU A 206 -4.34 14.57 -14.30
C LEU A 206 -2.93 14.77 -14.87
N VAL A 207 -2.49 13.89 -15.75
CA VAL A 207 -1.13 13.85 -16.30
C VAL A 207 -1.04 14.57 -17.65
N GLU A 208 -2.15 14.69 -18.38
CA GLU A 208 -2.21 15.38 -19.67
C GLU A 208 -2.32 16.92 -19.57
N LYS A 209 -2.39 17.46 -18.35
CA LYS A 209 -2.46 18.91 -18.07
C LYS A 209 -1.11 19.46 -17.66
#